data_f6228413c5d286b237be93a1a925f175
#
_entry.id   f6228413c5d286b237be93a1a925f175
#
_cell.length_a   1.000
_cell.length_b   1.000
_cell.length_c   1.000
_cell.angle_alpha   90.00
_cell.angle_beta   90.00
_cell.angle_gamma   90.00
#
_symmetry.space_group_name_H-M   'P 1'
#
loop_
_entity.id
_entity.type
_entity.pdbx_description
1 polymer ?
#
loop_
_entity_poly.entity_id
_entity_poly.type
_entity_poly.pdbx_seq_one_letter_code
_entity_poly.pdbx_strand_id
1 'polypeptide(L)'
;MKTDSEKLDEINDLFNFIIKVQDRFNTDIASPQETELGEGRKGVLMVRGNSKWTRIFELKGGRLIPTDSIDGARTVIVFEGVDAFVEVCKELLAGNPSVFSRARAKGEVKVVGDYAIRDVSIFNRLLAKVGKILSSYDVKLGGE
;
A
#
# COMPACT_ATOMS: atom_id res chain seq x y z
N MET A 1 -20.38 7.47 -12.94
CA MET A 1 -19.69 6.28 -12.38
C MET A 1 -18.30 6.17 -13.00
N LYS A 2 -17.29 5.92 -12.18
CA LYS A 2 -15.91 5.80 -12.66
C LYS A 2 -15.65 4.43 -13.25
N THR A 3 -14.88 4.41 -14.34
CA THR A 3 -14.39 3.16 -14.91
C THR A 3 -13.28 2.58 -14.04
N ASP A 4 -12.94 1.32 -14.23
CA ASP A 4 -11.81 0.69 -13.53
C ASP A 4 -10.50 1.43 -13.80
N SER A 5 -10.30 1.88 -15.04
CA SER A 5 -9.12 2.66 -15.41
C SER A 5 -9.03 3.96 -14.63
N GLU A 6 -10.15 4.67 -14.49
CA GLU A 6 -10.19 5.93 -13.71
C GLU A 6 -9.89 5.68 -12.23
N LYS A 7 -10.44 4.59 -11.66
CA LYS A 7 -10.19 4.22 -10.27
C LYS A 7 -8.72 3.88 -10.04
N LEU A 8 -8.10 3.17 -10.97
CA LEU A 8 -6.67 2.84 -10.89
C LEU A 8 -5.80 4.08 -11.03
N ASP A 9 -6.20 5.03 -11.86
CA ASP A 9 -5.48 6.30 -12.00
C ASP A 9 -5.50 7.08 -10.68
N GLU A 10 -6.63 7.11 -9.98
CA GLU A 10 -6.72 7.74 -8.66
C GLU A 10 -5.79 7.09 -7.65
N ILE A 11 -5.74 5.76 -7.64
CA ILE A 11 -4.85 5.02 -6.74
C ILE A 11 -3.39 5.28 -7.11
N ASN A 12 -3.09 5.35 -8.38
CA ASN A 12 -1.74 5.66 -8.85
C ASN A 12 -1.31 7.06 -8.38
N ASP A 13 -2.20 8.04 -8.48
CA ASP A 13 -1.94 9.39 -7.97
C ASP A 13 -1.72 9.37 -6.46
N LEU A 14 -2.49 8.56 -5.74
CA LEU A 14 -2.32 8.38 -4.30
C LEU A 14 -0.95 7.81 -3.96
N PHE A 15 -0.50 6.77 -4.65
CA PHE A 15 0.82 6.19 -4.41
C PHE A 15 1.93 7.19 -4.72
N ASN A 16 1.79 7.96 -5.79
CA ASN A 16 2.75 9.02 -6.09
C ASN A 16 2.80 10.06 -4.97
N PHE A 17 1.64 10.42 -4.42
CA PHE A 17 1.55 11.33 -3.28
C PHE A 17 2.22 10.75 -2.04
N ILE A 18 2.01 9.47 -1.75
CA ILE A 18 2.63 8.77 -0.62
C ILE A 18 4.16 8.87 -0.71
N ILE A 19 4.72 8.63 -1.89
CA ILE A 19 6.17 8.75 -2.09
C ILE A 19 6.65 10.17 -1.79
N LYS A 20 5.93 11.17 -2.29
CA LYS A 20 6.28 12.57 -2.05
C LYS A 20 6.20 12.94 -0.57
N VAL A 21 5.22 12.43 0.15
CA VAL A 21 5.07 12.68 1.59
C VAL A 21 6.26 12.14 2.36
N GLN A 22 6.72 10.93 2.03
CA GLN A 22 7.89 10.35 2.67
C GLN A 22 9.13 11.24 2.50
N ASP A 23 9.36 11.72 1.27
CA ASP A 23 10.52 12.54 0.97
C ASP A 23 10.41 13.92 1.60
N ARG A 24 9.26 14.58 1.43
CA ARG A 24 9.08 15.97 1.81
C ARG A 24 9.05 16.17 3.32
N PHE A 25 8.42 15.26 4.05
CA PHE A 25 8.26 15.36 5.49
C PHE A 25 9.24 14.49 6.26
N ASN A 26 10.14 13.81 5.56
CA ASN A 26 11.13 12.91 6.14
C ASN A 26 10.49 11.95 7.14
N THR A 27 9.34 11.41 6.76
CA THR A 27 8.53 10.54 7.62
C THR A 27 8.98 9.09 7.43
N ASP A 28 9.53 8.50 8.49
CA ASP A 28 9.86 7.10 8.49
C ASP A 28 8.59 6.28 8.73
N ILE A 29 8.36 5.32 7.86
CA ILE A 29 7.15 4.50 7.88
C ILE A 29 7.34 3.28 8.77
N ALA A 30 8.52 2.67 8.71
CA ALA A 30 8.85 1.52 9.53
C ALA A 30 9.56 1.96 10.81
N SER A 31 9.35 1.21 11.89
CA SER A 31 10.11 1.41 13.12
C SER A 31 11.58 1.04 12.90
N PRO A 32 12.51 1.48 13.78
CA PRO A 32 13.92 1.05 13.67
C PRO A 32 14.08 -0.46 13.62
N GLN A 33 13.32 -1.21 14.41
CA GLN A 33 13.38 -2.67 14.40
C GLN A 33 12.91 -3.24 13.07
N GLU A 34 11.82 -2.72 12.53
CA GLU A 34 11.28 -3.16 11.24
C GLU A 34 12.25 -2.86 10.11
N THR A 35 12.90 -1.70 10.17
CA THR A 35 13.90 -1.31 9.19
C THR A 35 15.08 -2.27 9.22
N GLU A 36 15.58 -2.58 10.41
CA GLU A 36 16.71 -3.51 10.57
C GLU A 36 16.39 -4.90 10.02
N LEU A 37 15.20 -5.43 10.36
CA LEU A 37 14.80 -6.78 9.94
C LEU A 37 14.33 -6.85 8.49
N GLY A 38 13.86 -5.76 7.95
CA GLY A 38 13.24 -5.72 6.62
C GLY A 38 14.03 -4.97 5.56
N GLU A 39 15.19 -4.43 5.88
CA GLU A 39 15.98 -3.62 4.94
C GLU A 39 16.23 -4.39 3.64
N GLY A 40 15.91 -3.76 2.52
CA GLY A 40 16.08 -4.38 1.20
C GLY A 40 14.96 -5.33 0.81
N ARG A 41 13.99 -5.59 1.69
CA ARG A 41 12.87 -6.48 1.39
C ARG A 41 11.90 -5.82 0.42
N LYS A 42 11.42 -6.60 -0.54
CA LYS A 42 10.48 -6.13 -1.55
C LYS A 42 9.13 -6.77 -1.38
N GLY A 43 8.08 -5.97 -1.60
CA GLY A 43 6.70 -6.43 -1.66
C GLY A 43 6.07 -6.01 -2.98
N VAL A 44 5.16 -6.82 -3.48
CA VAL A 44 4.46 -6.58 -4.74
C VAL A 44 2.98 -6.42 -4.48
N LEU A 45 2.39 -5.37 -5.05
CA LEU A 45 0.94 -5.15 -5.05
C LEU A 45 0.41 -5.43 -6.45
N MET A 46 -0.58 -6.29 -6.55
CA MET A 46 -1.21 -6.65 -7.83
C MET A 46 -2.73 -6.56 -7.71
N VAL A 47 -3.38 -6.22 -8.82
CA VAL A 47 -4.84 -6.21 -8.92
C VAL A 47 -5.23 -7.18 -10.03
N ARG A 48 -5.98 -8.23 -9.67
CA ARG A 48 -6.41 -9.25 -10.63
C ARG A 48 -7.31 -8.63 -11.69
N GLY A 49 -7.14 -9.06 -12.94
CA GLY A 49 -7.86 -8.52 -14.08
C GLY A 49 -7.22 -7.27 -14.66
N ASN A 50 -6.26 -6.68 -13.96
CA ASN A 50 -5.52 -5.49 -14.39
C ASN A 50 -4.03 -5.72 -14.18
N SER A 51 -3.50 -6.75 -14.85
CA SER A 51 -2.11 -7.19 -14.70
C SER A 51 -1.09 -6.10 -15.05
N LYS A 52 -1.49 -5.10 -15.83
CA LYS A 52 -0.64 -3.96 -16.14
C LYS A 52 -0.43 -3.06 -14.91
N TRP A 53 -1.33 -3.13 -13.94
CA TRP A 53 -1.18 -2.38 -12.72
C TRP A 53 -0.51 -3.25 -11.66
N THR A 54 0.80 -3.17 -11.61
CA THR A 54 1.63 -3.86 -10.62
C THR A 54 2.59 -2.84 -10.05
N ARG A 55 2.70 -2.81 -8.74
CA ARG A 55 3.64 -1.92 -8.04
C ARG A 55 4.55 -2.74 -7.16
N ILE A 56 5.84 -2.45 -7.24
CA ILE A 56 6.86 -3.14 -6.46
C ILE A 56 7.53 -2.11 -5.57
N PHE A 57 7.57 -2.38 -4.28
CA PHE A 57 8.20 -1.49 -3.30
C PHE A 57 9.32 -2.20 -2.57
N GLU A 58 10.39 -1.48 -2.30
CA GLU A 58 11.50 -1.95 -1.48
C GLU A 58 11.55 -1.15 -0.19
N LEU A 59 11.68 -1.83 0.94
CA LEU A 59 11.88 -1.16 2.23
C LEU A 59 13.34 -0.72 2.34
N LYS A 60 13.56 0.58 2.46
CA LYS A 60 14.90 1.15 2.46
C LYS A 60 14.96 2.36 3.37
N GLY A 61 15.75 2.28 4.43
CA GLY A 61 15.88 3.38 5.38
C GLY A 61 14.58 3.77 6.07
N GLY A 62 13.70 2.80 6.31
CA GLY A 62 12.40 3.05 6.95
C GLY A 62 11.32 3.54 6.00
N ARG A 63 11.60 3.62 4.71
CA ARG A 63 10.65 4.11 3.69
C ARG A 63 10.39 3.04 2.65
N LEU A 64 9.22 3.13 2.02
CA LEU A 64 8.88 2.28 0.88
C LEU A 64 9.23 3.02 -0.40
N ILE A 65 10.18 2.49 -1.15
CA ILE A 65 10.69 3.10 -2.38
C ILE A 65 10.24 2.24 -3.56
N PRO A 66 9.62 2.83 -4.59
CA PRO A 66 9.23 2.07 -5.77
C PRO A 66 10.45 1.57 -6.54
N THR A 67 10.33 0.37 -7.11
CA THR A 67 11.39 -0.23 -7.92
C THR A 67 10.76 -0.97 -9.10
N ASP A 68 11.54 -1.18 -10.15
CA ASP A 68 11.09 -1.90 -11.34
C ASP A 68 11.45 -3.38 -11.31
N SER A 69 12.34 -3.79 -10.40
CA SER A 69 12.81 -5.16 -10.34
C SER A 69 12.05 -5.98 -9.31
N ILE A 70 11.47 -7.09 -9.75
CA ILE A 70 10.81 -8.05 -8.88
C ILE A 70 11.79 -9.03 -8.22
N ASP A 71 13.04 -9.01 -8.64
CA ASP A 71 14.06 -9.92 -8.10
C ASP A 71 14.19 -9.75 -6.59
N GLY A 72 14.11 -10.87 -5.87
CA GLY A 72 14.20 -10.86 -4.41
C GLY A 72 12.89 -10.51 -3.70
N ALA A 73 11.79 -10.28 -4.43
CA ALA A 73 10.50 -10.05 -3.80
C ALA A 73 10.02 -11.31 -3.09
N ARG A 74 9.56 -11.15 -1.84
CA ARG A 74 9.17 -12.27 -0.99
C ARG A 74 7.70 -12.26 -0.59
N THR A 75 7.02 -11.15 -0.82
CA THR A 75 5.61 -11.00 -0.48
C THR A 75 4.86 -10.44 -1.66
N VAL A 76 3.73 -11.06 -1.98
CA VAL A 76 2.83 -10.58 -3.02
C VAL A 76 1.45 -10.41 -2.41
N ILE A 77 0.88 -9.22 -2.54
CA ILE A 77 -0.47 -8.90 -2.11
C ILE A 77 -1.32 -8.77 -3.38
N VAL A 78 -2.29 -9.65 -3.54
CA VAL A 78 -3.16 -9.70 -4.72
C VAL A 78 -4.58 -9.32 -4.33
N PHE A 79 -5.08 -8.26 -4.92
CA PHE A 79 -6.48 -7.85 -4.76
C PHE A 79 -7.30 -8.46 -5.89
N GLU A 80 -8.48 -8.99 -5.56
CA GLU A 80 -9.33 -9.74 -6.51
C GLU A 80 -10.09 -8.85 -7.49
N GLY A 81 -9.94 -7.55 -7.40
CA GLY A 81 -10.53 -6.60 -8.32
C GLY A 81 -10.23 -5.18 -7.91
N VAL A 82 -10.55 -4.25 -8.79
CA VAL A 82 -10.28 -2.83 -8.56
C VAL A 82 -11.08 -2.30 -7.38
N ASP A 83 -12.34 -2.70 -7.24
CA ASP A 83 -13.19 -2.22 -6.15
C ASP A 83 -12.67 -2.66 -4.78
N ALA A 84 -12.23 -3.90 -4.67
CA ALA A 84 -11.65 -4.40 -3.42
C ALA A 84 -10.38 -3.61 -3.06
N PHE A 85 -9.54 -3.35 -4.04
CA PHE A 85 -8.30 -2.58 -3.84
C PHE A 85 -8.60 -1.16 -3.37
N VAL A 86 -9.50 -0.47 -4.05
CA VAL A 86 -9.88 0.91 -3.71
C VAL A 86 -10.46 0.98 -2.29
N GLU A 87 -11.36 0.07 -1.96
CA GLU A 87 -12.00 0.06 -0.65
C GLU A 87 -10.98 -0.17 0.47
N VAL A 88 -10.10 -1.16 0.30
CA VAL A 88 -9.08 -1.45 1.32
C VAL A 88 -8.17 -0.24 1.52
N CYS A 89 -7.70 0.37 0.44
CA CYS A 89 -6.83 1.55 0.55
C CYS A 89 -7.53 2.71 1.26
N LYS A 90 -8.77 3.01 0.91
CA LYS A 90 -9.53 4.09 1.54
C LYS A 90 -9.75 3.86 3.03
N GLU A 91 -10.11 2.64 3.41
CA GLU A 91 -10.35 2.31 4.81
C GLU A 91 -9.06 2.33 5.64
N LEU A 92 -7.95 1.86 5.09
CA LEU A 92 -6.66 1.93 5.77
C LEU A 92 -6.25 3.39 5.99
N LEU A 93 -6.44 4.25 5.00
CA LEU A 93 -6.15 5.68 5.11
C LEU A 93 -7.05 6.36 6.13
N ALA A 94 -8.28 5.88 6.30
CA ALA A 94 -9.19 6.38 7.30
C ALA A 94 -8.88 5.89 8.72
N GLY A 95 -7.88 5.02 8.87
CA GLY A 95 -7.48 4.51 10.18
C GLY A 95 -8.20 3.25 10.62
N ASN A 96 -8.76 2.49 9.67
CA ASN A 96 -9.51 1.24 9.94
C ASN A 96 -8.71 0.01 9.49
N PRO A 97 -7.68 -0.41 10.25
CA PRO A 97 -6.81 -1.52 9.83
C PRO A 97 -7.52 -2.87 9.73
N SER A 98 -8.65 -3.04 10.42
CA SER A 98 -9.43 -4.28 10.37
C SER A 98 -10.00 -4.58 8.98
N VAL A 99 -10.06 -3.61 8.08
CA VAL A 99 -10.56 -3.82 6.72
C VAL A 99 -9.73 -4.88 5.98
N PHE A 100 -8.43 -4.89 6.20
CA PHE A 100 -7.55 -5.84 5.53
C PHE A 100 -7.87 -7.28 5.94
N SER A 101 -8.02 -7.52 7.24
CA SER A 101 -8.39 -8.85 7.75
C SER A 101 -9.76 -9.30 7.25
N ARG A 102 -10.73 -8.39 7.20
CA ARG A 102 -12.06 -8.69 6.68
C ARG A 102 -12.02 -9.04 5.19
N ALA A 103 -11.26 -8.28 4.41
CA ALA A 103 -11.09 -8.53 2.98
C ALA A 103 -10.44 -9.90 2.74
N ARG A 104 -9.44 -10.26 3.55
CA ARG A 104 -8.81 -11.59 3.46
C ARG A 104 -9.82 -12.69 3.77
N ALA A 105 -10.64 -12.52 4.79
CA ALA A 105 -11.66 -13.50 5.17
C ALA A 105 -12.68 -13.69 4.05
N LYS A 106 -13.00 -12.66 3.29
CA LYS A 106 -13.91 -12.72 2.15
C LYS A 106 -13.27 -13.22 0.85
N GLY A 107 -11.96 -13.42 0.84
CA GLY A 107 -11.23 -13.79 -0.37
C GLY A 107 -10.99 -12.63 -1.34
N GLU A 108 -11.20 -11.40 -0.92
CA GLU A 108 -11.00 -10.21 -1.75
C GLU A 108 -9.54 -9.81 -1.87
N VAL A 109 -8.71 -10.28 -0.95
CA VAL A 109 -7.27 -10.07 -0.99
C VAL A 109 -6.57 -11.34 -0.55
N LYS A 110 -5.47 -11.66 -1.23
CA LYS A 110 -4.63 -12.80 -0.92
C LYS A 110 -3.21 -12.33 -0.69
N VAL A 111 -2.56 -12.90 0.31
CA VAL A 111 -1.16 -12.56 0.63
C VAL A 111 -0.34 -13.83 0.57
N VAL A 112 0.72 -13.81 -0.22
CA VAL A 112 1.60 -14.96 -0.43
C VAL A 112 3.02 -14.53 -0.15
N GLY A 113 3.79 -15.34 0.59
CA GLY A 113 5.20 -15.08 0.82
C GLY A 113 5.67 -15.45 2.22
N ASP A 114 6.99 -15.51 2.37
CA ASP A 114 7.64 -15.95 3.61
C ASP A 114 7.43 -14.99 4.78
N TYR A 115 7.24 -13.71 4.50
CA TYR A 115 7.11 -12.66 5.51
C TYR A 115 5.78 -11.94 5.40
N ALA A 116 4.75 -12.65 4.94
CA ALA A 116 3.46 -12.06 4.61
C ALA A 116 2.85 -11.22 5.74
N ILE A 117 2.83 -11.74 6.97
CA ILE A 117 2.23 -11.05 8.12
C ILE A 117 2.96 -9.74 8.41
N ARG A 118 4.29 -9.79 8.45
CA ARG A 118 5.11 -8.62 8.75
C ARG A 118 4.99 -7.54 7.67
N ASP A 119 5.05 -7.94 6.41
CA ASP A 119 4.99 -7.00 5.30
C ASP A 119 3.62 -6.35 5.18
N VAL A 120 2.56 -7.10 5.45
CA VAL A 120 1.20 -6.55 5.51
C VAL A 120 1.07 -5.54 6.64
N SER A 121 1.66 -5.82 7.81
CA SER A 121 1.63 -4.88 8.92
C SER A 121 2.34 -3.56 8.58
N ILE A 122 3.46 -3.63 7.87
CA ILE A 122 4.19 -2.44 7.42
C ILE A 122 3.34 -1.65 6.43
N PHE A 123 2.72 -2.34 5.47
CA PHE A 123 1.84 -1.70 4.49
C PHE A 123 0.65 -0.99 5.17
N ASN A 124 -0.01 -1.67 6.10
CA ASN A 124 -1.14 -1.10 6.83
C ASN A 124 -0.74 0.14 7.62
N ARG A 125 0.42 0.10 8.26
CA ARG A 125 0.93 1.26 9.01
C ARG A 125 1.31 2.42 8.11
N LEU A 126 1.87 2.14 6.95
CA LEU A 126 2.17 3.17 5.97
C LEU A 126 0.91 3.96 5.63
N LEU A 127 -0.14 3.25 5.24
CA LEU A 127 -1.38 3.91 4.86
C LEU A 127 -2.02 4.65 6.03
N ALA A 128 -1.96 4.10 7.24
CA ALA A 128 -2.50 4.77 8.42
C ALA A 128 -1.75 6.07 8.73
N LYS A 129 -0.43 6.09 8.62
CA LYS A 129 0.37 7.30 8.84
C LYS A 129 0.09 8.35 7.78
N VAL A 130 0.00 7.95 6.53
CA VAL A 130 -0.33 8.86 5.43
C VAL A 130 -1.73 9.43 5.64
N GLY A 131 -2.68 8.60 6.06
CA GLY A 131 -4.04 9.05 6.37
C GLY A 131 -4.08 10.13 7.44
N LYS A 132 -3.27 10.00 8.49
CA LYS A 132 -3.16 11.02 9.53
C LYS A 132 -2.60 12.33 8.99
N ILE A 133 -1.60 12.26 8.13
CA ILE A 133 -1.02 13.46 7.51
C ILE A 133 -2.06 14.15 6.64
N LEU A 134 -2.78 13.38 5.82
CA LEU A 134 -3.83 13.91 4.97
C LEU A 134 -4.92 14.61 5.78
N SER A 135 -5.35 13.98 6.88
CA SER A 135 -6.36 14.57 7.78
C SER A 135 -5.87 15.88 8.39
N SER A 136 -4.60 15.95 8.79
CA SER A 136 -4.01 17.14 9.40
C SER A 136 -4.01 18.34 8.45
N TYR A 137 -3.96 18.10 7.16
CA TYR A 137 -3.98 19.16 6.15
C TYR A 137 -5.35 19.29 5.47
N ASP A 138 -6.38 18.63 6.02
CA ASP A 138 -7.75 18.67 5.49
C ASP A 138 -7.84 18.26 4.02
N VAL A 139 -7.00 17.30 3.64
CA VAL A 139 -6.99 16.73 2.30
C VAL A 139 -7.93 15.54 2.25
N LYS A 140 -8.86 15.54 1.29
CA LYS A 140 -9.80 14.43 1.08
C LYS A 140 -9.42 13.66 -0.16
N LEU A 141 -9.50 12.34 -0.05
CA LEU A 141 -9.25 11.46 -1.18
C LEU A 141 -10.51 11.33 -2.04
N GLY A 142 -10.30 11.14 -3.34
CA GLY A 142 -11.39 10.97 -4.27
C GLY A 142 -12.00 12.27 -4.76
N GLY A 143 -11.39 13.41 -4.46
CA GLY A 143 -11.81 14.71 -4.98
C GLY A 143 -13.13 15.25 -4.41
N GLU A 144 -13.50 14.76 -3.23
CA GLU A 144 -14.72 15.24 -2.58
C GLU A 144 -14.45 15.99 -1.29
#